data_ecd2b907e6d40256de4b430251342100
#
_entry.id   ecd2b907e6d40256de4b430251342100
#
_cell.length_a   1.000
_cell.length_b   1.000
_cell.length_c   1.000
_cell.angle_alpha   90.00
_cell.angle_beta   90.00
_cell.angle_gamma   90.00
#
_symmetry.space_group_name_H-M   'P 1'
#
loop_
_entity.id
_entity.type
_entity.pdbx_description
1 polymer ?
#
loop_
_entity_poly.entity_id
_entity_poly.type
_entity_poly.pdbx_seq_one_letter_code
_entity_poly.pdbx_strand_id
1 'polypeptide(L)'
;MSFLLSGVQGAVQSELDQFFAHLRNRANSVREVTAQAFYQARYRINALVFGELNQELIRLVEKHLPIPRWQRLRLVAADGSAVRLTLMKDGVRSIVQGVAFGLYLPGIELFLDFRLFEPLCDERQMLFEAIDNLRADDVLLLDRGFPCRWLVSALTARGIPFRD
;
A
#
# COMPACT_ATOMS: atom_id res chain seq x y z
N MET A 1 16.61 -3.53 0.24
CA MET A 1 15.26 -3.31 -0.29
C MET A 1 14.59 -4.61 -0.74
N SER A 2 15.15 -5.38 -1.68
CA SER A 2 14.52 -6.62 -2.21
C SER A 2 14.07 -7.61 -1.13
N PHE A 3 14.85 -7.82 -0.07
CA PHE A 3 14.46 -8.69 1.04
C PHE A 3 13.21 -8.21 1.80
N LEU A 4 13.01 -6.90 1.95
CA LEU A 4 11.79 -6.35 2.58
C LEU A 4 10.54 -6.59 1.72
N LEU A 5 10.70 -6.63 0.40
CA LEU A 5 9.59 -6.86 -0.54
C LEU A 5 9.24 -8.34 -0.68
N SER A 6 10.14 -9.27 -0.32
CA SER A 6 9.86 -10.71 -0.39
C SER A 6 8.90 -11.21 0.71
N GLY A 7 8.66 -10.38 1.73
CA GLY A 7 7.85 -10.75 2.91
C GLY A 7 8.58 -11.71 3.85
N VAL A 8 8.63 -11.37 5.14
CA VAL A 8 9.27 -12.20 6.16
C VAL A 8 8.21 -13.03 6.86
N GLN A 9 8.23 -14.34 6.69
CA GLN A 9 7.26 -15.27 7.28
C GLN A 9 7.81 -16.06 8.49
N GLY A 10 9.13 -16.16 8.61
CA GLY A 10 9.82 -16.93 9.66
C GLY A 10 10.75 -16.10 10.53
N ALA A 11 11.74 -16.77 11.12
CA ALA A 11 12.78 -16.09 11.86
C ALA A 11 13.66 -15.25 10.91
N VAL A 12 13.74 -13.94 11.16
CA VAL A 12 14.42 -12.98 10.27
C VAL A 12 15.84 -13.41 9.90
N GLN A 13 16.59 -13.99 10.83
CA GLN A 13 17.96 -14.43 10.54
C GLN A 13 17.98 -15.59 9.53
N SER A 14 17.09 -16.56 9.67
CA SER A 14 17.00 -17.70 8.74
C SER A 14 16.59 -17.24 7.34
N GLU A 15 15.62 -16.35 7.27
CA GLU A 15 15.17 -15.77 6.00
C GLU A 15 16.26 -14.96 5.30
N LEU A 16 17.05 -14.18 6.07
CA LEU A 16 18.21 -13.45 5.54
C LEU A 16 19.27 -14.41 4.99
N ASP A 17 19.62 -15.45 5.76
CA ASP A 17 20.65 -16.42 5.35
C ASP A 17 20.21 -17.14 4.05
N GLN A 18 18.93 -17.52 3.93
CA GLN A 18 18.36 -18.11 2.72
C GLN A 18 18.33 -17.12 1.54
N PHE A 19 17.88 -15.88 1.78
CA PHE A 19 17.83 -14.85 0.74
C PHE A 19 19.21 -14.60 0.12
N PHE A 20 20.26 -14.47 0.94
CA PHE A 20 21.62 -14.27 0.44
C PHE A 20 22.19 -15.51 -0.21
N ALA A 21 21.85 -16.72 0.26
CA ALA A 21 22.23 -17.96 -0.40
C ALA A 21 21.64 -18.03 -1.83
N HIS A 22 20.34 -17.74 -1.98
CA HIS A 22 19.70 -17.68 -3.29
C HIS A 22 20.30 -16.59 -4.19
N LEU A 23 20.48 -15.39 -3.66
CA LEU A 23 21.06 -14.27 -4.42
C LEU A 23 22.46 -14.58 -4.95
N ARG A 24 23.24 -15.38 -4.21
CA ARG A 24 24.60 -15.78 -4.58
C ARG A 24 24.68 -17.14 -5.27
N ASN A 25 23.53 -17.78 -5.52
CA ASN A 25 23.45 -19.13 -6.09
C ASN A 25 24.31 -20.16 -5.32
N ARG A 26 24.24 -20.13 -3.98
CA ARG A 26 24.97 -21.05 -3.09
C ARG A 26 24.04 -22.11 -2.55
N ALA A 27 24.52 -23.35 -2.50
CA ALA A 27 23.78 -24.48 -1.93
C ALA A 27 23.64 -24.40 -0.39
N ASN A 28 24.62 -23.79 0.29
CA ASN A 28 24.63 -23.67 1.74
C ASN A 28 24.39 -22.23 2.18
N SER A 29 23.58 -22.06 3.21
CA SER A 29 23.34 -20.76 3.85
C SER A 29 24.59 -20.34 4.62
N VAL A 30 25.19 -19.21 4.25
CA VAL A 30 26.29 -18.57 4.97
C VAL A 30 25.80 -17.23 5.48
N ARG A 31 26.04 -16.95 6.75
CA ARG A 31 25.63 -15.68 7.34
C ARG A 31 26.46 -14.52 6.78
N GLU A 32 25.84 -13.71 5.93
CA GLU A 32 26.43 -12.49 5.38
C GLU A 32 25.99 -11.24 6.14
N VAL A 33 24.74 -11.24 6.65
CA VAL A 33 24.14 -10.13 7.37
C VAL A 33 23.43 -10.64 8.62
N THR A 34 23.66 -9.98 9.74
CA THR A 34 22.92 -10.31 10.97
C THR A 34 21.55 -9.65 11.00
N ALA A 35 20.57 -10.27 11.68
CA ALA A 35 19.26 -9.68 11.90
C ALA A 35 19.36 -8.28 12.53
N GLN A 36 20.31 -8.07 13.45
CA GLN A 36 20.53 -6.78 14.08
C GLN A 36 20.97 -5.71 13.04
N ALA A 37 21.94 -6.03 12.19
CA ALA A 37 22.40 -5.13 11.13
C ALA A 37 21.26 -4.82 10.15
N PHE A 38 20.43 -5.81 9.80
CA PHE A 38 19.25 -5.63 8.99
C PHE A 38 18.24 -4.67 9.64
N TYR A 39 17.94 -4.84 10.93
CA TYR A 39 17.03 -3.93 11.64
C TYR A 39 17.57 -2.50 11.68
N GLN A 40 18.87 -2.32 11.96
CA GLN A 40 19.50 -1.01 11.93
C GLN A 40 19.42 -0.35 10.54
N ALA A 41 19.67 -1.10 9.48
CA ALA A 41 19.55 -0.61 8.11
C ALA A 41 18.10 -0.22 7.76
N ARG A 42 17.12 -1.01 8.21
CA ARG A 42 15.70 -0.75 8.01
C ARG A 42 15.25 0.60 8.60
N TYR A 43 15.74 0.98 9.77
CA TYR A 43 15.42 2.28 10.39
C TYR A 43 15.91 3.48 9.57
N ARG A 44 16.87 3.30 8.67
CA ARG A 44 17.40 4.36 7.81
C ARG A 44 16.63 4.51 6.49
N ILE A 45 15.74 3.59 6.19
CA ILE A 45 14.93 3.63 4.97
C ILE A 45 13.82 4.66 5.16
N ASN A 46 13.76 5.64 4.26
CA ASN A 46 12.63 6.54 4.21
C ASN A 46 11.37 5.77 3.73
N ALA A 47 10.29 5.84 4.51
CA ALA A 47 9.04 5.16 4.18
C ALA A 47 8.44 5.61 2.83
N LEU A 48 8.71 6.84 2.40
CA LEU A 48 8.23 7.37 1.11
C LEU A 48 8.72 6.56 -0.09
N VAL A 49 9.87 5.88 0.02
CA VAL A 49 10.41 5.06 -1.07
C VAL A 49 9.45 3.92 -1.46
N PHE A 50 8.64 3.40 -0.54
CA PHE A 50 7.66 2.37 -0.87
C PHE A 50 6.51 2.91 -1.72
N GLY A 51 6.08 4.15 -1.45
CA GLY A 51 5.11 4.85 -2.29
C GLY A 51 5.65 5.09 -3.71
N GLU A 52 6.89 5.57 -3.83
CA GLU A 52 7.54 5.80 -5.12
C GLU A 52 7.70 4.50 -5.92
N LEU A 53 8.12 3.39 -5.27
CA LEU A 53 8.20 2.08 -5.90
C LEU A 53 6.85 1.57 -6.36
N ASN A 54 5.80 1.77 -5.58
CA ASN A 54 4.44 1.38 -5.94
C ASN A 54 3.95 2.17 -7.17
N GLN A 55 4.17 3.48 -7.21
CA GLN A 55 3.82 4.30 -8.36
C GLN A 55 4.57 3.87 -9.63
N GLU A 56 5.87 3.55 -9.51
CA GLU A 56 6.65 3.06 -10.63
C GLU A 56 6.16 1.68 -11.10
N LEU A 57 5.79 0.78 -10.18
CA LEU A 57 5.19 -0.51 -10.50
C LEU A 57 3.90 -0.33 -11.29
N ILE A 58 2.99 0.54 -10.83
CA ILE A 58 1.74 0.85 -11.53
C ILE A 58 2.03 1.37 -12.92
N ARG A 59 2.96 2.32 -13.07
CA ARG A 59 3.36 2.89 -14.36
C ARG A 59 3.88 1.81 -15.32
N LEU A 60 4.69 0.86 -14.83
CA LEU A 60 5.19 -0.25 -15.63
C LEU A 60 4.08 -1.20 -16.05
N VAL A 61 3.16 -1.53 -15.13
CA VAL A 61 2.01 -2.39 -15.42
C VAL A 61 1.10 -1.72 -16.47
N GLU A 62 0.75 -0.45 -16.28
CA GLU A 62 -0.07 0.30 -17.24
C GLU A 62 0.55 0.38 -18.65
N LYS A 63 1.87 0.41 -18.72
CA LYS A 63 2.61 0.47 -19.99
C LYS A 63 2.65 -0.87 -20.73
N HIS A 64 2.74 -1.99 -19.99
CA HIS A 64 3.06 -3.29 -20.57
C HIS A 64 1.92 -4.29 -20.54
N LEU A 65 0.88 -4.07 -19.71
CA LEU A 65 -0.26 -4.96 -19.55
C LEU A 65 -1.57 -4.23 -19.85
N PRO A 66 -2.53 -4.91 -20.52
CA PRO A 66 -3.87 -4.37 -20.70
C PRO A 66 -4.59 -4.36 -19.35
N ILE A 67 -4.91 -3.17 -18.83
CA ILE A 67 -5.73 -3.06 -17.63
C ILE A 67 -7.20 -3.28 -17.99
N PRO A 68 -7.90 -4.24 -17.35
CA PRO A 68 -9.33 -4.43 -17.54
C PRO A 68 -10.11 -3.14 -17.26
N ARG A 69 -11.02 -2.78 -18.16
CA ARG A 69 -11.84 -1.57 -18.07
C ARG A 69 -13.33 -1.91 -18.14
N TRP A 70 -14.10 -1.22 -17.34
CA TRP A 70 -15.57 -1.27 -17.42
C TRP A 70 -16.08 -0.02 -18.15
N GLN A 71 -16.78 -0.23 -19.26
CA GLN A 71 -17.27 0.88 -20.13
C GLN A 71 -16.17 1.92 -20.47
N ARG A 72 -14.97 1.47 -20.76
CA ARG A 72 -13.74 2.27 -21.02
C ARG A 72 -13.15 2.97 -19.79
N LEU A 73 -13.76 2.85 -18.62
CA LEU A 73 -13.25 3.43 -17.37
C LEU A 73 -12.37 2.41 -16.60
N ARG A 74 -11.33 2.88 -15.94
CA ARG A 74 -10.51 2.08 -15.04
C ARG A 74 -11.22 1.98 -13.69
N LEU A 75 -11.40 0.77 -13.18
CA LEU A 75 -12.04 0.53 -11.88
C LEU A 75 -11.06 0.86 -10.76
N VAL A 76 -11.51 1.67 -9.80
CA VAL A 76 -10.80 1.97 -8.56
C VAL A 76 -11.76 1.74 -7.41
N ALA A 77 -11.41 0.87 -6.46
CA ALA A 77 -12.19 0.67 -5.24
C ALA A 77 -11.54 1.43 -4.08
N ALA A 78 -12.35 2.04 -3.23
CA ALA A 78 -11.90 2.70 -2.00
C ALA A 78 -12.46 1.97 -0.79
N ASP A 79 -11.59 1.62 0.16
CA ASP A 79 -11.98 0.95 1.40
C ASP A 79 -11.04 1.29 2.55
N GLY A 80 -11.58 1.27 3.77
CA GLY A 80 -10.87 1.46 5.02
C GLY A 80 -11.00 0.26 5.94
N SER A 81 -9.90 -0.21 6.49
CA SER A 81 -9.89 -1.33 7.44
C SER A 81 -9.18 -0.98 8.73
N ALA A 82 -9.80 -1.32 9.87
CA ALA A 82 -9.17 -1.15 11.17
C ALA A 82 -7.94 -2.07 11.30
N VAL A 83 -6.82 -1.50 11.69
CA VAL A 83 -5.55 -2.23 11.87
C VAL A 83 -5.00 -2.04 13.27
N ARG A 84 -4.27 -3.06 13.74
CA ARG A 84 -3.51 -3.00 14.99
C ARG A 84 -2.03 -3.03 14.65
N LEU A 85 -1.33 -1.97 15.00
CA LEU A 85 0.10 -1.82 14.76
C LEU A 85 0.86 -2.03 16.05
N THR A 86 1.92 -2.82 16.02
CA THR A 86 2.86 -2.92 17.12
C THR A 86 3.99 -1.92 16.90
N LEU A 87 4.09 -0.94 17.77
CA LEU A 87 5.17 0.02 17.77
C LEU A 87 6.17 -0.33 18.87
N MET A 88 7.46 -0.15 18.56
CA MET A 88 8.55 -0.22 19.53
C MET A 88 9.13 1.18 19.67
N LYS A 89 9.00 1.77 20.85
CA LYS A 89 9.62 3.06 21.17
C LYS A 89 10.39 2.90 22.48
N ASP A 90 11.67 3.25 22.45
CA ASP A 90 12.58 3.19 23.61
C ASP A 90 12.59 1.81 24.32
N GLY A 91 12.50 0.72 23.52
CA GLY A 91 12.43 -0.65 24.03
C GLY A 91 11.06 -1.08 24.58
N VAL A 92 10.09 -0.18 24.61
CA VAL A 92 8.72 -0.45 25.06
C VAL A 92 7.85 -0.82 23.87
N ARG A 93 7.18 -1.97 23.97
CA ARG A 93 6.18 -2.43 22.99
C ARG A 93 4.84 -1.79 23.32
N SER A 94 4.25 -1.09 22.35
CA SER A 94 2.90 -0.57 22.42
C SER A 94 2.06 -1.09 21.25
N ILE A 95 0.78 -1.30 21.48
CA ILE A 95 -0.19 -1.63 20.42
C ILE A 95 -1.00 -0.36 20.17
N VAL A 96 -0.95 0.12 18.94
CA VAL A 96 -1.71 1.29 18.48
C VAL A 96 -2.74 0.82 17.48
N GLN A 97 -3.96 1.33 17.62
CA GLN A 97 -5.01 1.16 16.61
C GLN A 97 -4.87 2.23 15.55
N GLY A 98 -5.25 1.93 14.33
CA GLY A 98 -5.31 2.84 13.21
C GLY A 98 -6.28 2.34 12.15
N VAL A 99 -6.44 3.09 11.09
CA VAL A 99 -7.18 2.69 9.90
C VAL A 99 -6.22 2.64 8.72
N ALA A 100 -6.17 1.52 8.04
CA ALA A 100 -5.50 1.38 6.76
C ALA A 100 -6.53 1.70 5.68
N PHE A 101 -6.28 2.75 4.92
CA PHE A 101 -7.15 3.17 3.81
C PHE A 101 -6.40 2.94 2.50
N GLY A 102 -7.11 2.41 1.50
CA GLY A 102 -6.54 2.13 0.18
C GLY A 102 -7.44 2.52 -0.97
N LEU A 103 -6.84 3.04 -2.02
CA LEU A 103 -7.38 3.05 -3.37
C LEU A 103 -6.82 1.84 -4.10
N TYR A 104 -7.65 0.90 -4.48
CA TYR A 104 -7.28 -0.39 -5.03
C TYR A 104 -7.72 -0.52 -6.49
N LEU A 105 -6.89 -1.11 -7.32
CA LEU A 105 -7.14 -1.38 -8.73
C LEU A 105 -7.52 -2.86 -8.91
N PRO A 106 -8.82 -3.23 -8.90
CA PRO A 106 -9.24 -4.65 -8.92
C PRO A 106 -8.79 -5.39 -10.17
N GLY A 107 -8.64 -4.67 -11.28
CA GLY A 107 -8.23 -5.27 -12.56
C GLY A 107 -6.79 -5.78 -12.61
N ILE A 108 -5.92 -5.32 -11.71
CA ILE A 108 -4.49 -5.69 -11.67
C ILE A 108 -4.02 -6.02 -10.25
N GLU A 109 -4.92 -6.01 -9.29
CA GLU A 109 -4.67 -6.36 -7.88
C GLU A 109 -3.54 -5.53 -7.22
N LEU A 110 -3.48 -4.23 -7.54
CA LEU A 110 -2.51 -3.29 -6.97
C LEU A 110 -3.21 -2.14 -6.25
N PHE A 111 -2.58 -1.62 -5.20
CA PHE A 111 -3.01 -0.38 -4.58
C PHE A 111 -2.51 0.82 -5.40
N LEU A 112 -3.44 1.69 -5.81
CA LEU A 112 -3.12 2.99 -6.40
C LEU A 112 -2.53 3.93 -5.36
N ASP A 113 -3.13 3.93 -4.15
CA ASP A 113 -2.65 4.65 -2.97
C ASP A 113 -2.96 3.84 -1.73
N PHE A 114 -2.10 3.92 -0.71
CA PHE A 114 -2.29 3.24 0.57
C PHE A 114 -1.75 4.11 1.69
N ARG A 115 -2.59 4.40 2.68
CA ARG A 115 -2.25 5.27 3.81
C ARG A 115 -2.70 4.68 5.14
N LEU A 116 -2.03 5.10 6.20
CA LEU A 116 -2.42 4.79 7.57
C LEU A 116 -2.92 6.08 8.23
N PHE A 117 -4.07 5.98 8.85
CA PHE A 117 -4.74 7.08 9.54
C PHE A 117 -4.96 6.76 11.02
N GLU A 118 -5.21 7.80 11.81
CA GLU A 118 -5.61 7.65 13.20
C GLU A 118 -6.99 6.98 13.32
N PRO A 119 -7.30 6.32 14.45
CA PRO A 119 -8.50 5.47 14.60
C PRO A 119 -9.84 6.22 14.44
N LEU A 120 -9.86 7.52 14.64
CA LEU A 120 -11.08 8.35 14.61
C LEU A 120 -11.23 9.16 13.31
N CYS A 121 -10.38 8.92 12.31
CA CYS A 121 -10.50 9.59 11.03
C CYS A 121 -11.71 9.04 10.26
N ASP A 122 -12.51 9.91 9.65
CA ASP A 122 -13.65 9.53 8.80
C ASP A 122 -13.12 9.02 7.44
N GLU A 123 -13.61 7.88 6.98
CA GLU A 123 -13.24 7.28 5.69
C GLU A 123 -13.48 8.22 4.51
N ARG A 124 -14.50 9.07 4.58
CA ARG A 124 -14.77 10.09 3.57
C ARG A 124 -13.67 11.14 3.50
N GLN A 125 -13.12 11.52 4.67
CA GLN A 125 -11.98 12.42 4.75
C GLN A 125 -10.73 11.76 4.18
N MET A 126 -10.50 10.47 4.49
CA MET A 126 -9.39 9.69 3.94
C MET A 126 -9.46 9.64 2.41
N LEU A 127 -10.66 9.37 1.87
CA LEU A 127 -10.90 9.37 0.42
C LEU A 127 -10.65 10.76 -0.19
N PHE A 128 -11.10 11.82 0.47
CA PHE A 128 -10.89 13.19 0.00
C PHE A 128 -9.41 13.55 -0.09
N GLU A 129 -8.60 13.12 0.86
CA GLU A 129 -7.14 13.32 0.85
C GLU A 129 -6.43 12.50 -0.25
N ALA A 130 -7.02 11.39 -0.67
CA ALA A 130 -6.49 10.53 -1.73
C ALA A 130 -7.06 10.86 -3.13
N ILE A 131 -8.03 11.77 -3.22
CA ILE A 131 -8.82 12.04 -4.44
C ILE A 131 -7.97 12.50 -5.62
N ASP A 132 -6.85 13.17 -5.36
CA ASP A 132 -5.96 13.68 -6.41
C ASP A 132 -5.14 12.56 -7.09
N ASN A 133 -5.17 11.33 -6.57
CA ASN A 133 -4.62 10.14 -7.23
C ASN A 133 -5.57 9.55 -8.29
N LEU A 134 -6.82 10.01 -8.32
CA LEU A 134 -7.82 9.58 -9.30
C LEU A 134 -7.71 10.40 -10.58
N ARG A 135 -8.06 9.77 -11.70
CA ARG A 135 -8.06 10.37 -13.05
C ARG A 135 -9.49 10.47 -13.59
N ALA A 136 -9.69 11.31 -14.59
CA ALA A 136 -10.99 11.47 -15.23
C ALA A 136 -11.52 10.20 -15.93
N ASP A 137 -10.63 9.25 -16.26
CA ASP A 137 -11.00 7.94 -16.83
C ASP A 137 -11.12 6.82 -15.77
N ASP A 138 -11.16 7.18 -14.50
CA ASP A 138 -11.48 6.25 -13.41
C ASP A 138 -12.98 6.23 -13.12
N VAL A 139 -13.48 5.08 -12.67
CA VAL A 139 -14.76 4.98 -11.98
C VAL A 139 -14.50 4.46 -10.57
N LEU A 140 -14.95 5.22 -9.58
CA LEU A 140 -14.74 4.93 -8.18
C LEU A 140 -15.87 4.02 -7.64
N LEU A 141 -15.49 2.88 -7.08
CA LEU A 141 -16.38 1.96 -6.37
C LEU A 141 -16.32 2.27 -4.88
N LEU A 142 -17.45 2.57 -4.29
CA LEU A 142 -17.59 2.97 -2.89
C LEU A 142 -18.53 2.00 -2.17
N ASP A 143 -18.28 1.76 -0.88
CA ASP A 143 -19.29 1.19 -0.02
C ASP A 143 -20.40 2.23 0.28
N ARG A 144 -21.60 1.76 0.59
CA ARG A 144 -22.79 2.56 0.87
C ARG A 144 -22.61 3.58 2.00
N GLY A 145 -21.61 3.38 2.85
CA GLY A 145 -21.25 4.31 3.91
C GLY A 145 -20.59 5.61 3.43
N PHE A 146 -19.98 5.63 2.23
CA PHE A 146 -19.23 6.77 1.73
C PHE A 146 -20.08 7.95 1.21
N PRO A 147 -21.16 7.74 0.43
CA PRO A 147 -21.83 8.84 -0.22
C PRO A 147 -22.36 9.89 0.77
N CYS A 148 -21.90 11.13 0.62
CA CYS A 148 -22.40 12.31 1.30
C CYS A 148 -22.34 13.52 0.36
N ARG A 149 -23.11 14.58 0.66
CA ARG A 149 -23.27 15.71 -0.26
C ARG A 149 -21.94 16.34 -0.69
N TRP A 150 -21.06 16.60 0.26
CA TRP A 150 -19.80 17.28 -0.04
C TRP A 150 -18.84 16.40 -0.85
N LEU A 151 -18.78 15.08 -0.57
CA LEU A 151 -17.95 14.14 -1.31
C LEU A 151 -18.45 13.99 -2.75
N VAL A 152 -19.77 13.84 -2.94
CA VAL A 152 -20.39 13.80 -4.27
C VAL A 152 -20.08 15.06 -5.05
N SER A 153 -20.19 16.26 -4.42
CA SER A 153 -19.82 17.52 -5.05
C SER A 153 -18.34 17.56 -5.44
N ALA A 154 -17.45 17.07 -4.60
CA ALA A 154 -16.02 17.05 -4.86
C ALA A 154 -15.65 16.12 -6.04
N LEU A 155 -16.25 14.93 -6.10
CA LEU A 155 -16.06 13.96 -7.20
C LEU A 155 -16.63 14.52 -8.51
N THR A 156 -17.84 15.10 -8.47
CA THR A 156 -18.48 15.72 -9.62
C THR A 156 -17.65 16.87 -10.19
N ALA A 157 -17.13 17.75 -9.31
CA ALA A 157 -16.28 18.87 -9.72
C ALA A 157 -14.98 18.41 -10.42
N ARG A 158 -14.51 17.21 -10.14
CA ARG A 158 -13.34 16.59 -10.77
C ARG A 158 -13.68 15.71 -11.98
N GLY A 159 -14.96 15.56 -12.30
CA GLY A 159 -15.43 14.70 -13.39
C GLY A 159 -15.20 13.21 -13.13
N ILE A 160 -15.11 12.79 -11.86
CA ILE A 160 -14.87 11.39 -11.46
C ILE A 160 -16.22 10.71 -11.26
N PRO A 161 -16.64 9.76 -12.13
CA PRO A 161 -17.82 8.94 -11.90
C PRO A 161 -17.62 7.99 -10.73
N PHE A 162 -18.68 7.70 -9.99
CA PHE A 162 -18.66 6.74 -8.89
C PHE A 162 -19.91 5.84 -8.89
N ARG A 163 -19.80 4.70 -8.19
CA ARG A 163 -20.88 3.73 -7.94
C ARG A 163 -20.82 3.30 -6.48
N ASP A 164 -21.96 3.10 -5.87
CA ASP A 164 -22.20 2.54 -4.54
C ASP A 164 -22.99 1.21 -4.62
#